data_ad197dd9d3627b13ada7d4f1184b440e
#
_entry.id   ad197dd9d3627b13ada7d4f1184b440e
#
_cell.length_a   1.000
_cell.length_b   1.000
_cell.length_c   1.000
_cell.angle_alpha   90.00
_cell.angle_beta   90.00
_cell.angle_gamma   90.00
#
_symmetry.space_group_name_H-M   'P 1'
#
loop_
_entity.id
_entity.type
_entity.pdbx_description
1 polymer ?
#
loop_
_entity_poly.entity_id
_entity_poly.type
_entity_poly.pdbx_seq_one_letter_code
_entity_poly.pdbx_strand_id
1 'polypeptide(L)'
;MKPGEEIAVSNGVDGKEYRCGIEEFLDGEVRCTLRFIKEDGVELPSHIYLFQGLPKADKMELIVQKCVELGVFEIIPVATKRAVVKLDEKKARSKTERWQGIAEAAAKQSKRGIIPQVTMPVSFAEAVKRASSMDLSLIPYEMAEDGMSLTRELIESARPGMDIAVFIGPEGGFEQEEINLALENDIRPIT
;
A
#
# COMPACT_ATOMS: atom_id res chain seq x y z
N MET A 1 26.64 2.95 -18.14
CA MET A 1 27.18 3.80 -17.07
C MET A 1 28.70 3.69 -17.06
N LYS A 2 29.41 4.75 -16.67
CA LYS A 2 30.87 4.81 -16.65
C LYS A 2 31.33 5.41 -15.33
N PRO A 3 32.58 5.14 -14.89
CA PRO A 3 33.19 5.88 -13.80
C PRO A 3 33.12 7.40 -14.03
N GLY A 4 32.83 8.16 -12.99
CA GLY A 4 32.61 9.61 -13.03
C GLY A 4 31.16 10.04 -13.26
N GLU A 5 30.27 9.17 -13.75
CA GLU A 5 28.83 9.48 -13.89
C GLU A 5 28.14 9.53 -12.52
N GLU A 6 27.12 10.39 -12.43
CA GLU A 6 26.25 10.48 -11.25
C GLU A 6 25.06 9.54 -11.39
N ILE A 7 24.74 8.84 -10.32
CA ILE A 7 23.54 8.00 -10.20
C ILE A 7 22.72 8.39 -8.98
N ALA A 8 21.41 8.15 -9.07
CA ALA A 8 20.50 8.19 -7.95
C ALA A 8 20.28 6.77 -7.43
N VAL A 9 20.46 6.58 -6.14
CA VAL A 9 20.26 5.32 -5.45
C VAL A 9 19.21 5.52 -4.37
N SER A 10 18.28 4.58 -4.24
CA SER A 10 17.35 4.50 -3.12
C SER A 10 17.50 3.14 -2.44
N ASN A 11 17.43 3.11 -1.10
CA ASN A 11 17.52 1.86 -0.35
C ASN A 11 16.15 1.15 -0.20
N GLY A 12 15.07 1.78 -0.67
CA GLY A 12 13.71 1.24 -0.61
C GLY A 12 13.07 1.28 0.78
N VAL A 13 13.69 1.94 1.76
CA VAL A 13 13.27 1.89 3.18
C VAL A 13 13.02 3.28 3.78
N ASP A 14 13.91 4.23 3.58
CA ASP A 14 13.90 5.52 4.29
C ASP A 14 13.35 6.71 3.48
N GLY A 15 12.86 6.44 2.28
CA GLY A 15 12.28 7.46 1.40
C GLY A 15 13.29 8.44 0.80
N LYS A 16 14.59 8.28 1.06
CA LYS A 16 15.65 9.20 0.62
C LYS A 16 16.22 8.81 -0.73
N GLU A 17 16.67 9.81 -1.46
CA GLU A 17 17.43 9.64 -2.69
C GLU A 17 18.90 10.00 -2.45
N TYR A 18 19.79 9.02 -2.59
CA TYR A 18 21.22 9.15 -2.43
C TYR A 18 21.86 9.47 -3.77
N ARG A 19 22.42 10.66 -3.93
CA ARG A 19 23.18 11.06 -5.12
C ARG A 19 24.62 10.63 -4.99
N CYS A 20 25.03 9.70 -5.84
CA CYS A 20 26.33 9.04 -5.76
C CYS A 20 27.10 9.21 -7.08
N GLY A 21 28.41 9.40 -6.98
CA GLY A 21 29.31 9.35 -8.13
C GLY A 21 29.91 7.96 -8.26
N ILE A 22 29.83 7.35 -9.46
CA ILE A 22 30.45 6.05 -9.72
C ILE A 22 31.97 6.20 -9.71
N GLU A 23 32.67 5.44 -8.88
CA GLU A 23 34.13 5.36 -8.88
C GLU A 23 34.65 4.24 -9.78
N GLU A 24 34.20 3.02 -9.53
CA GLU A 24 34.65 1.85 -10.27
C GLU A 24 33.59 0.74 -10.28
N PHE A 25 33.71 -0.14 -11.26
CA PHE A 25 32.94 -1.37 -11.35
C PHE A 25 33.83 -2.54 -10.93
N LEU A 26 33.36 -3.31 -9.95
CA LEU A 26 33.97 -4.54 -9.46
C LEU A 26 33.15 -5.75 -9.88
N ASP A 27 33.63 -6.96 -9.60
CA ASP A 27 32.87 -8.18 -9.89
C ASP A 27 31.64 -8.26 -8.96
N GLY A 28 30.43 -8.07 -9.56
CA GLY A 28 29.18 -8.07 -8.83
C GLY A 28 28.84 -6.81 -8.02
N GLU A 29 29.72 -5.81 -7.98
CA GLU A 29 29.54 -4.59 -7.18
C GLU A 29 29.89 -3.32 -7.97
N VAL A 30 29.31 -2.21 -7.53
CA VAL A 30 29.66 -0.85 -8.03
C VAL A 30 30.06 0.00 -6.84
N ARG A 31 31.31 0.47 -6.82
CA ARG A 31 31.78 1.40 -5.79
C ARG A 31 31.37 2.81 -6.17
N CYS A 32 30.74 3.50 -5.21
CA CYS A 32 30.26 4.84 -5.40
C CYS A 32 30.60 5.72 -4.20
N THR A 33 30.91 7.00 -4.44
CA THR A 33 31.02 8.02 -3.39
C THR A 33 29.73 8.78 -3.27
N LEU A 34 29.17 8.84 -2.05
CA LEU A 34 28.00 9.64 -1.72
C LEU A 34 28.36 11.14 -1.87
N ARG A 35 27.61 11.86 -2.69
CA ARG A 35 27.75 13.31 -2.88
C ARG A 35 26.83 14.10 -1.97
N PHE A 36 25.52 13.78 -1.99
CA PHE A 36 24.53 14.36 -1.10
C PHE A 36 23.29 13.49 -1.03
N ILE A 37 22.47 13.73 0.00
CA ILE A 37 21.19 13.09 0.20
C ILE A 37 20.11 14.12 -0.13
N LYS A 38 19.17 13.73 -1.00
CA LYS A 38 17.98 14.50 -1.29
C LYS A 38 16.85 14.00 -0.39
N GLU A 39 16.38 14.87 0.50
CA GLU A 39 15.33 14.54 1.49
C GLU A 39 13.92 14.84 0.99
N ASP A 40 13.77 15.66 -0.07
CA ASP A 40 12.49 15.94 -0.72
C ASP A 40 12.03 14.71 -1.50
N GLY A 41 11.45 13.76 -0.80
CA GLY A 41 10.92 12.52 -1.38
C GLY A 41 9.61 12.74 -2.12
N VAL A 42 9.24 11.73 -2.92
CA VAL A 42 7.92 11.62 -3.58
C VAL A 42 6.89 10.92 -2.70
N GLU A 43 7.25 10.60 -1.47
CA GLU A 43 6.39 9.88 -0.53
C GLU A 43 5.30 10.81 0.02
N LEU A 44 4.13 10.23 0.29
CA LEU A 44 3.05 10.94 0.95
C LEU A 44 3.46 11.30 2.39
N PRO A 45 2.97 12.42 2.93
CA PRO A 45 3.26 12.82 4.30
C PRO A 45 2.57 11.95 5.36
N SER A 46 1.69 11.04 4.96
CA SER A 46 0.96 10.09 5.80
C SER A 46 1.09 8.69 5.22
N HIS A 47 0.93 7.66 6.03
CA HIS A 47 0.99 6.27 5.61
C HIS A 47 -0.42 5.77 5.24
N ILE A 48 -0.61 5.41 3.98
CA ILE A 48 -1.89 4.84 3.51
C ILE A 48 -1.76 3.31 3.49
N TYR A 49 -2.59 2.63 4.29
CA TYR A 49 -2.71 1.18 4.34
C TYR A 49 -3.94 0.74 3.56
N LEU A 50 -3.74 0.00 2.48
CA LEU A 50 -4.84 -0.52 1.67
C LEU A 50 -5.23 -1.92 2.13
N PHE A 51 -6.43 -2.07 2.70
CA PHE A 51 -7.07 -3.34 3.00
C PHE A 51 -7.95 -3.75 1.81
N GLN A 52 -7.37 -4.53 0.90
CA GLN A 52 -8.01 -4.90 -0.36
C GLN A 52 -8.66 -6.27 -0.30
N GLY A 53 -9.99 -6.32 -0.37
CA GLY A 53 -10.72 -7.57 -0.59
C GLY A 53 -10.24 -8.27 -1.85
N LEU A 54 -9.95 -9.58 -1.76
CA LEU A 54 -9.39 -10.36 -2.86
C LEU A 54 -10.29 -10.30 -4.12
N PRO A 55 -9.88 -9.63 -5.19
CA PRO A 55 -10.67 -9.52 -6.42
C PRO A 55 -10.54 -10.79 -7.28
N LYS A 56 -11.39 -10.92 -8.28
CA LYS A 56 -11.32 -12.00 -9.27
C LYS A 56 -10.11 -11.83 -10.21
N ALA A 57 -9.64 -12.96 -10.72
CA ALA A 57 -8.57 -13.04 -11.72
C ALA A 57 -7.30 -12.27 -11.33
N ASP A 58 -6.72 -11.52 -12.27
CA ASP A 58 -5.45 -10.81 -12.11
C ASP A 58 -5.62 -9.33 -11.74
N LYS A 59 -6.83 -8.91 -11.35
CA LYS A 59 -7.10 -7.50 -10.99
C LYS A 59 -6.23 -7.03 -9.82
N MET A 60 -5.87 -7.93 -8.90
CA MET A 60 -4.99 -7.59 -7.78
C MET A 60 -3.63 -7.05 -8.26
N GLU A 61 -3.11 -7.55 -9.37
CA GLU A 61 -1.84 -7.09 -9.94
C GLU A 61 -1.92 -5.63 -10.39
N LEU A 62 -3.00 -5.27 -11.07
CA LEU A 62 -3.26 -3.88 -11.47
C LEU A 62 -3.47 -2.96 -10.25
N ILE A 63 -4.21 -3.44 -9.24
CA ILE A 63 -4.44 -2.70 -7.99
C ILE A 63 -3.10 -2.43 -7.30
N VAL A 64 -2.26 -3.45 -7.11
CA VAL A 64 -0.94 -3.29 -6.50
C VAL A 64 -0.13 -2.26 -7.27
N GLN A 65 -0.01 -2.42 -8.60
CA GLN A 65 0.73 -1.49 -9.42
C GLN A 65 0.25 -0.03 -9.23
N LYS A 66 -1.06 0.20 -9.38
CA LYS A 66 -1.60 1.57 -9.33
C LYS A 66 -1.57 2.17 -7.93
N CYS A 67 -1.83 1.40 -6.89
CA CYS A 67 -1.74 1.92 -5.53
C CYS A 67 -0.30 2.25 -5.13
N VAL A 68 0.68 1.47 -5.59
CA VAL A 68 2.09 1.81 -5.41
C VAL A 68 2.45 3.11 -6.14
N GLU A 69 2.04 3.28 -7.40
CA GLU A 69 2.25 4.52 -8.16
C GLU A 69 1.61 5.75 -7.46
N LEU A 70 0.50 5.55 -6.73
CA LEU A 70 -0.23 6.60 -6.00
C LEU A 70 0.30 6.88 -4.58
N GLY A 71 1.27 6.10 -4.09
CA GLY A 71 1.90 6.38 -2.80
C GLY A 71 1.44 5.50 -1.63
N VAL A 72 0.73 4.38 -1.88
CA VAL A 72 0.37 3.45 -0.80
C VAL A 72 1.61 3.04 0.01
N PHE A 73 1.46 2.95 1.34
CA PHE A 73 2.54 2.53 2.23
C PHE A 73 2.60 1.00 2.36
N GLU A 74 1.43 0.36 2.49
CA GLU A 74 1.33 -1.09 2.62
C GLU A 74 0.02 -1.59 2.00
N ILE A 75 0.04 -2.79 1.41
CA ILE A 75 -1.13 -3.45 0.82
C ILE A 75 -1.40 -4.75 1.59
N ILE A 76 -2.59 -4.85 2.15
CA ILE A 76 -3.06 -5.96 2.95
C ILE A 76 -4.21 -6.64 2.19
N PRO A 77 -3.97 -7.78 1.51
CA PRO A 77 -5.05 -8.55 0.90
C PRO A 77 -5.98 -9.11 1.98
N VAL A 78 -7.29 -9.02 1.78
CA VAL A 78 -8.30 -9.43 2.77
C VAL A 78 -9.21 -10.50 2.19
N ALA A 79 -9.34 -11.62 2.89
CA ALA A 79 -10.31 -12.67 2.59
C ALA A 79 -11.68 -12.25 3.13
N THR A 80 -12.53 -11.67 2.26
CA THR A 80 -13.90 -11.27 2.58
C THR A 80 -14.88 -12.38 2.25
N LYS A 81 -16.10 -12.34 2.82
CA LYS A 81 -17.14 -13.35 2.57
C LYS A 81 -17.57 -13.43 1.10
N ARG A 82 -17.63 -12.29 0.41
CA ARG A 82 -17.98 -12.21 -1.01
C ARG A 82 -16.80 -12.41 -1.96
N ALA A 83 -15.58 -12.61 -1.44
CA ALA A 83 -14.45 -12.96 -2.28
C ALA A 83 -14.64 -14.35 -2.89
N VAL A 84 -14.66 -14.42 -4.21
CA VAL A 84 -14.75 -15.69 -4.96
C VAL A 84 -13.45 -16.48 -4.84
N VAL A 85 -12.33 -15.78 -4.68
CA VAL A 85 -11.00 -16.37 -4.60
C VAL A 85 -10.74 -16.86 -3.17
N LYS A 86 -10.62 -18.19 -3.04
CA LYS A 86 -10.16 -18.83 -1.81
C LYS A 86 -8.74 -19.34 -2.02
N LEU A 87 -7.80 -18.86 -1.23
CA LEU A 87 -6.40 -19.23 -1.30
C LEU A 87 -6.07 -20.20 -0.16
N ASP A 88 -5.52 -21.36 -0.51
CA ASP A 88 -4.78 -22.16 0.46
C ASP A 88 -3.42 -21.48 0.76
N GLU A 89 -2.75 -21.89 1.82
CA GLU A 89 -1.53 -21.27 2.29
C GLU A 89 -0.44 -21.22 1.20
N LYS A 90 -0.26 -22.30 0.43
CA LYS A 90 0.73 -22.38 -0.65
C LYS A 90 0.44 -21.37 -1.76
N LYS A 91 -0.82 -21.28 -2.20
CA LYS A 91 -1.24 -20.32 -3.22
C LYS A 91 -1.15 -18.88 -2.70
N ALA A 92 -1.53 -18.66 -1.44
CA ALA A 92 -1.42 -17.35 -0.81
C ALA A 92 0.03 -16.86 -0.82
N ARG A 93 0.98 -17.69 -0.39
CA ARG A 93 2.41 -17.37 -0.42
C ARG A 93 2.91 -17.03 -1.82
N SER A 94 2.65 -17.91 -2.81
CA SER A 94 3.08 -17.67 -4.19
C SER A 94 2.47 -16.41 -4.80
N LYS A 95 1.19 -16.10 -4.50
CA LYS A 95 0.57 -14.86 -4.97
C LYS A 95 1.16 -13.63 -4.28
N THR A 96 1.41 -13.69 -2.98
CA THR A 96 2.04 -12.59 -2.24
C THR A 96 3.44 -12.28 -2.78
N GLU A 97 4.26 -13.29 -3.03
CA GLU A 97 5.58 -13.11 -3.65
C GLU A 97 5.48 -12.44 -5.03
N ARG A 98 4.51 -12.87 -5.85
CA ARG A 98 4.26 -12.25 -7.16
C ARG A 98 3.80 -10.79 -7.04
N TRP A 99 2.89 -10.49 -6.13
CA TRP A 99 2.41 -9.13 -5.88
C TRP A 99 3.51 -8.22 -5.32
N GLN A 100 4.36 -8.76 -4.45
CA GLN A 100 5.53 -8.04 -3.95
C GLN A 100 6.48 -7.66 -5.10
N GLY A 101 6.76 -8.58 -6.03
CA GLY A 101 7.57 -8.26 -7.21
C GLY A 101 6.97 -7.16 -8.11
N ILE A 102 5.62 -7.11 -8.21
CA ILE A 102 4.93 -6.02 -8.91
C ILE A 102 5.06 -4.70 -8.15
N ALA A 103 4.94 -4.72 -6.82
CA ALA A 103 5.13 -3.53 -6.00
C ALA A 103 6.55 -2.95 -6.14
N GLU A 104 7.57 -3.81 -6.14
CA GLU A 104 8.98 -3.42 -6.36
C GLU A 104 9.19 -2.78 -7.75
N ALA A 105 8.64 -3.40 -8.79
CA ALA A 105 8.72 -2.89 -10.15
C ALA A 105 8.02 -1.52 -10.31
N ALA A 106 6.83 -1.38 -9.70
CA ALA A 106 6.05 -0.15 -9.71
C ALA A 106 6.75 0.97 -8.92
N ALA A 107 7.28 0.66 -7.72
CA ALA A 107 8.04 1.63 -6.92
C ALA A 107 9.28 2.13 -7.67
N LYS A 108 10.02 1.23 -8.32
CA LYS A 108 11.16 1.59 -9.15
C LYS A 108 10.78 2.48 -10.33
N GLN A 109 9.69 2.16 -11.03
CA GLN A 109 9.21 2.91 -12.18
C GLN A 109 8.70 4.30 -11.78
N SER A 110 7.98 4.42 -10.68
CA SER A 110 7.47 5.69 -10.13
C SER A 110 8.52 6.46 -9.32
N LYS A 111 9.75 5.96 -9.21
CA LYS A 111 10.87 6.55 -8.47
C LYS A 111 10.59 6.77 -6.99
N ARG A 112 9.82 5.89 -6.39
CA ARG A 112 9.56 5.91 -4.95
C ARG A 112 10.82 5.58 -4.16
N GLY A 113 10.98 6.23 -3.03
CA GLY A 113 12.06 5.97 -2.08
C GLY A 113 11.77 4.79 -1.14
N ILE A 114 10.49 4.42 -1.00
CA ILE A 114 10.02 3.29 -0.20
C ILE A 114 9.41 2.23 -1.11
N ILE A 115 9.74 0.97 -0.88
CA ILE A 115 9.08 -0.16 -1.54
C ILE A 115 7.94 -0.63 -0.63
N PRO A 116 6.66 -0.44 -1.02
CA PRO A 116 5.53 -0.90 -0.24
C PRO A 116 5.54 -2.40 -0.02
N GLN A 117 5.21 -2.82 1.18
CA GLN A 117 5.05 -4.23 1.48
C GLN A 117 3.67 -4.73 1.04
N VAL A 118 3.62 -5.92 0.43
CA VAL A 118 2.38 -6.66 0.23
C VAL A 118 2.38 -7.83 1.20
N THR A 119 1.43 -7.86 2.14
CA THR A 119 1.38 -8.89 3.18
C THR A 119 0.72 -10.18 2.69
N MET A 120 0.83 -11.24 3.48
CA MET A 120 -0.02 -12.41 3.32
C MET A 120 -1.48 -12.02 3.49
N PRO A 121 -2.42 -12.66 2.77
CA PRO A 121 -3.85 -12.45 2.98
C PRO A 121 -4.27 -12.73 4.42
N VAL A 122 -5.07 -11.82 4.98
CA VAL A 122 -5.63 -11.94 6.32
C VAL A 122 -7.16 -12.10 6.27
N SER A 123 -7.77 -12.56 7.34
CA SER A 123 -9.23 -12.55 7.48
C SER A 123 -9.76 -11.12 7.65
N PHE A 124 -11.04 -10.89 7.37
CA PHE A 124 -11.65 -9.57 7.56
C PHE A 124 -11.59 -9.12 9.03
N ALA A 125 -11.77 -10.03 9.98
CA ALA A 125 -11.69 -9.71 11.41
C ALA A 125 -10.26 -9.29 11.84
N GLU A 126 -9.22 -9.93 11.32
CA GLU A 126 -7.83 -9.53 11.56
C GLU A 126 -7.53 -8.16 10.93
N ALA A 127 -8.06 -7.90 9.72
CA ALA A 127 -7.95 -6.61 9.05
C ALA A 127 -8.60 -5.49 9.88
N VAL A 128 -9.83 -5.70 10.36
CA VAL A 128 -10.54 -4.75 11.24
C VAL A 128 -9.75 -4.49 12.52
N LYS A 129 -9.31 -5.54 13.21
CA LYS A 129 -8.49 -5.42 14.42
C LYS A 129 -7.21 -4.60 14.21
N ARG A 130 -6.56 -4.78 13.06
CA ARG A 130 -5.37 -4.00 12.72
C ARG A 130 -5.71 -2.54 12.43
N ALA A 131 -6.75 -2.30 11.64
CA ALA A 131 -7.17 -0.96 11.26
C ALA A 131 -7.70 -0.13 12.44
N SER A 132 -8.34 -0.76 13.43
CA SER A 132 -8.87 -0.05 14.61
C SER A 132 -7.79 0.61 15.50
N SER A 133 -6.51 0.29 15.29
CA SER A 133 -5.38 0.95 15.96
C SER A 133 -4.76 2.09 15.15
N MET A 134 -5.28 2.39 13.96
CA MET A 134 -4.79 3.47 13.09
C MET A 134 -5.53 4.79 13.38
N ASP A 135 -4.93 5.92 12.98
CA ASP A 135 -5.47 7.25 13.28
C ASP A 135 -6.79 7.56 12.55
N LEU A 136 -6.95 7.01 11.34
CA LEU A 136 -8.16 7.15 10.53
C LEU A 136 -8.39 5.86 9.74
N SER A 137 -9.60 5.28 9.87
CA SER A 137 -9.97 4.06 9.15
C SER A 137 -11.27 4.26 8.39
N LEU A 138 -11.24 3.99 7.08
CA LEU A 138 -12.31 4.30 6.14
C LEU A 138 -12.76 3.05 5.39
N ILE A 139 -14.09 2.88 5.24
CA ILE A 139 -14.70 1.80 4.45
C ILE A 139 -15.80 2.35 3.55
N PRO A 140 -15.68 2.24 2.21
CA PRO A 140 -16.75 2.61 1.29
C PRO A 140 -18.00 1.75 1.50
N TYR A 141 -19.14 2.40 1.70
CA TYR A 141 -20.42 1.74 1.92
C TYR A 141 -21.56 2.55 1.31
N GLU A 142 -22.29 1.96 0.36
CA GLU A 142 -23.33 2.62 -0.42
C GLU A 142 -24.48 3.21 0.42
N MET A 143 -24.76 2.58 1.59
CA MET A 143 -25.86 2.98 2.48
C MET A 143 -25.39 3.85 3.66
N ALA A 144 -24.25 4.51 3.55
CA ALA A 144 -23.82 5.48 4.56
C ALA A 144 -24.78 6.66 4.58
N GLU A 145 -25.47 6.87 5.71
CA GLU A 145 -26.59 7.84 5.83
C GLU A 145 -26.13 9.29 5.68
N ASP A 146 -24.90 9.63 6.02
CA ASP A 146 -24.37 10.99 6.06
C ASP A 146 -23.70 11.47 4.76
N GLY A 147 -23.61 10.61 3.77
CA GLY A 147 -23.26 10.95 2.40
C GLY A 147 -21.90 11.62 2.20
N MET A 148 -21.80 12.39 1.11
CA MET A 148 -20.57 12.99 0.59
C MET A 148 -19.97 14.07 1.50
N SER A 149 -20.75 14.75 2.38
CA SER A 149 -20.23 15.76 3.31
C SER A 149 -19.36 15.15 4.39
N LEU A 150 -19.78 14.05 4.99
CA LEU A 150 -18.99 13.34 5.99
C LEU A 150 -17.71 12.75 5.38
N THR A 151 -17.81 12.17 4.18
CA THR A 151 -16.64 11.67 3.44
C THR A 151 -15.58 12.76 3.28
N ARG A 152 -16.01 13.96 2.86
CA ARG A 152 -15.11 15.09 2.69
C ARG A 152 -14.47 15.54 4.01
N GLU A 153 -15.26 15.67 5.07
CA GLU A 153 -14.77 16.06 6.40
C GLU A 153 -13.74 15.05 6.92
N LEU A 154 -13.99 13.75 6.76
CA LEU A 154 -13.07 12.69 7.17
C LEU A 154 -11.74 12.77 6.38
N ILE A 155 -11.80 12.97 5.06
CA ILE A 155 -10.59 13.11 4.23
C ILE A 155 -9.84 14.40 4.60
N GLU A 156 -10.54 15.52 4.81
CA GLU A 156 -9.94 16.80 5.22
C GLU A 156 -9.37 16.76 6.66
N SER A 157 -9.77 15.79 7.48
CA SER A 157 -9.21 15.58 8.82
C SER A 157 -7.82 14.96 8.81
N ALA A 158 -7.40 14.35 7.71
CA ALA A 158 -6.08 13.73 7.59
C ALA A 158 -4.94 14.75 7.80
N ARG A 159 -3.92 14.36 8.52
CA ARG A 159 -2.75 15.19 8.87
C ARG A 159 -1.46 14.43 8.55
N PRO A 160 -0.36 15.13 8.27
CA PRO A 160 0.94 14.52 8.13
C PRO A 160 1.30 13.64 9.35
N GLY A 161 1.87 12.48 9.08
CA GLY A 161 2.28 11.51 10.09
C GLY A 161 1.20 10.53 10.52
N MET A 162 -0.05 10.67 10.04
CA MET A 162 -1.12 9.72 10.36
C MET A 162 -0.97 8.40 9.62
N ASP A 163 -1.36 7.33 10.29
CA ASP A 163 -1.63 6.01 9.71
C ASP A 163 -3.11 5.92 9.30
N ILE A 164 -3.37 5.77 8.00
CA ILE A 164 -4.72 5.82 7.43
C ILE A 164 -5.05 4.48 6.78
N ALA A 165 -6.06 3.78 7.29
CA ALA A 165 -6.59 2.55 6.71
C ALA A 165 -7.70 2.86 5.70
N VAL A 166 -7.62 2.25 4.52
CA VAL A 166 -8.68 2.32 3.50
C VAL A 166 -9.07 0.90 3.11
N PHE A 167 -10.32 0.54 3.35
CA PHE A 167 -10.88 -0.74 2.94
C PHE A 167 -11.48 -0.63 1.53
N ILE A 168 -11.18 -1.59 0.67
CA ILE A 168 -11.83 -1.71 -0.65
C ILE A 168 -12.33 -3.16 -0.78
N GLY A 169 -13.61 -3.33 -1.04
CA GLY A 169 -14.25 -4.63 -1.23
C GLY A 169 -13.83 -5.30 -2.55
N PRO A 170 -14.10 -6.61 -2.68
CA PRO A 170 -14.07 -7.27 -3.98
C PRO A 170 -15.24 -6.76 -4.84
N GLU A 171 -15.41 -7.29 -6.06
CA GLU A 171 -16.49 -6.86 -6.99
C GLU A 171 -17.91 -6.97 -6.38
N GLY A 172 -18.11 -7.86 -5.43
CA GLY A 172 -19.39 -8.03 -4.72
C GLY A 172 -19.54 -7.14 -3.48
N GLY A 173 -18.57 -6.29 -3.17
CA GLY A 173 -18.55 -5.47 -1.95
C GLY A 173 -18.37 -6.30 -0.67
N PHE A 174 -18.84 -5.76 0.45
CA PHE A 174 -18.81 -6.39 1.76
C PHE A 174 -20.17 -6.97 2.13
N GLU A 175 -20.20 -8.00 2.96
CA GLU A 175 -21.42 -8.48 3.60
C GLU A 175 -21.83 -7.54 4.74
N GLN A 176 -23.14 -7.49 5.05
CA GLN A 176 -23.65 -6.64 6.13
C GLN A 176 -22.98 -6.90 7.48
N GLU A 177 -22.67 -8.15 7.77
CA GLU A 177 -22.00 -8.52 9.01
C GLU A 177 -20.55 -8.01 9.05
N GLU A 178 -19.88 -7.93 7.90
CA GLU A 178 -18.54 -7.34 7.78
C GLU A 178 -18.59 -5.82 8.01
N ILE A 179 -19.59 -5.15 7.44
CA ILE A 179 -19.82 -3.72 7.67
C ILE A 179 -20.10 -3.45 9.15
N ASN A 180 -21.00 -4.23 9.77
CA ASN A 180 -21.33 -4.07 11.19
C ASN A 180 -20.07 -4.21 12.06
N LEU A 181 -19.25 -5.26 11.80
CA LEU A 181 -18.00 -5.45 12.52
C LEU A 181 -17.03 -4.25 12.33
N ALA A 182 -16.95 -3.69 11.14
CA ALA A 182 -16.12 -2.52 10.88
C ALA A 182 -16.61 -1.30 11.67
N LEU A 183 -17.92 -1.02 11.65
CA LEU A 183 -18.53 0.11 12.38
C LEU A 183 -18.37 -0.01 13.89
N GLU A 184 -18.53 -1.22 14.44
CA GLU A 184 -18.31 -1.51 15.87
C GLU A 184 -16.86 -1.30 16.33
N ASN A 185 -15.91 -1.21 15.38
CA ASN A 185 -14.49 -0.99 15.63
C ASN A 185 -14.00 0.38 15.10
N ASP A 186 -14.87 1.38 15.10
CA ASP A 186 -14.56 2.77 14.71
C ASP A 186 -14.04 2.96 13.28
N ILE A 187 -14.25 1.99 12.38
CA ILE A 187 -13.97 2.15 10.96
C ILE A 187 -15.13 2.96 10.34
N ARG A 188 -14.83 4.14 9.82
CA ARG A 188 -15.83 5.10 9.37
C ARG A 188 -16.33 4.79 7.97
N PRO A 189 -17.66 4.74 7.77
CA PRO A 189 -18.22 4.55 6.44
C PRO A 189 -18.07 5.83 5.62
N ILE A 190 -17.77 5.65 4.34
CA ILE A 190 -17.69 6.73 3.34
C ILE A 190 -18.47 6.37 2.08
N THR A 191 -18.88 7.36 1.28
CA THR A 191 -19.58 7.19 -0.01
C THR A 191 -18.77 7.79 -1.14
#